data_63be4b6cdf274aca230bb57a81de6814
#
_entry.id   63be4b6cdf274aca230bb57a81de6814
#
_cell.length_a   1.000
_cell.length_b   1.000
_cell.length_c   1.000
_cell.angle_alpha   90.00
_cell.angle_beta   90.00
_cell.angle_gamma   90.00
#
_symmetry.space_group_name_H-M   'P 1'
#
loop_
_entity.id
_entity.type
_entity.pdbx_description
1 polymer ?
#
loop_
_entity_poly.entity_id
_entity_poly.type
_entity_poly.pdbx_seq_one_letter_code
_entity_poly.pdbx_strand_id
1 'polypeptide(L)'
;LPKSSDGTQQCTPAISLSIMRLITDTEALTAFCKPLHDTDFITVDTEFMREKTYWPQLCLVQVAGPDVFAAIDPLAEGIDLTPLFDLLRNEHVIKVFHAARQDLEIFLQLMNALPTPVFDTQVAAMVCGFGDSVGYDQLISKLTKVRLDKGSRFTDWSLRPLSERQINYALADVTHLRAAYENLSVRLEKEQRRAWIEEEMMLLATPETFLSDPMKAYERLKSRGGKGRFFAVLRELAAWRELE
;
A
#
# COMPACT_ATOMS: atom_id res chain seq x y z
N LEU A 1 -14.45 -66.62 -8.31
CA LEU A 1 -14.40 -65.36 -9.05
C LEU A 1 -15.43 -64.36 -8.45
N PRO A 2 -15.03 -63.27 -7.90
CA PRO A 2 -15.81 -62.04 -7.96
C PRO A 2 -15.02 -60.89 -8.62
N LYS A 3 -15.76 -60.08 -9.36
CA LYS A 3 -15.33 -58.98 -10.22
C LYS A 3 -14.87 -57.79 -9.36
N SER A 4 -13.77 -57.22 -9.76
CA SER A 4 -13.27 -55.93 -9.38
C SER A 4 -14.20 -54.82 -9.84
N SER A 5 -14.64 -53.95 -8.90
CA SER A 5 -15.27 -52.66 -9.24
C SER A 5 -14.19 -51.60 -9.29
N ASP A 6 -13.94 -51.14 -10.49
CA ASP A 6 -13.13 -49.94 -10.81
C ASP A 6 -13.84 -48.70 -10.26
N GLY A 7 -13.26 -48.15 -9.21
CA GLY A 7 -13.62 -46.83 -8.71
C GLY A 7 -12.74 -45.76 -9.37
N THR A 8 -13.18 -45.23 -10.49
CA THR A 8 -12.59 -44.03 -11.10
C THR A 8 -12.81 -42.85 -10.18
N GLN A 9 -11.85 -42.53 -9.33
CA GLN A 9 -11.74 -41.23 -8.71
C GLN A 9 -11.49 -40.19 -9.80
N GLN A 10 -12.51 -39.40 -10.08
CA GLN A 10 -12.38 -38.18 -10.87
C GLN A 10 -11.48 -37.22 -10.08
N CYS A 11 -10.23 -37.11 -10.53
CA CYS A 11 -9.33 -36.06 -10.12
C CYS A 11 -9.88 -34.75 -10.64
N THR A 12 -10.45 -33.92 -9.76
CA THR A 12 -10.76 -32.52 -10.06
C THR A 12 -9.43 -31.86 -10.45
N PRO A 13 -9.34 -31.17 -11.60
CA PRO A 13 -8.11 -30.50 -11.94
C PRO A 13 -7.85 -29.42 -10.89
N ALA A 14 -6.75 -29.52 -10.15
CA ALA A 14 -6.21 -28.43 -9.40
C ALA A 14 -6.02 -27.28 -10.38
N ILE A 15 -6.79 -26.20 -10.21
CA ILE A 15 -6.56 -24.93 -10.90
C ILE A 15 -5.15 -24.51 -10.46
N SER A 16 -4.19 -24.72 -11.35
CA SER A 16 -2.88 -24.11 -11.23
C SER A 16 -3.14 -22.60 -11.23
N LEU A 17 -3.11 -21.98 -10.04
CA LEU A 17 -2.99 -20.54 -9.90
C LEU A 17 -1.66 -20.17 -10.54
N SER A 18 -1.69 -19.90 -11.84
CA SER A 18 -0.58 -19.26 -12.54
C SER A 18 -0.34 -17.95 -11.80
N ILE A 19 0.87 -17.76 -11.30
CA ILE A 19 1.29 -16.56 -10.61
C ILE A 19 1.05 -15.40 -11.56
N MET A 20 -0.09 -14.72 -11.38
CA MET A 20 -0.47 -13.58 -12.21
C MET A 20 0.30 -12.38 -11.64
N ARG A 21 1.45 -12.09 -12.27
CA ARG A 21 2.40 -11.10 -11.73
C ARG A 21 1.95 -9.66 -11.96
N LEU A 22 1.21 -9.39 -13.04
CA LEU A 22 0.68 -8.07 -13.38
C LEU A 22 -0.79 -8.22 -13.80
N ILE A 23 -1.66 -7.49 -13.11
CA ILE A 23 -3.10 -7.45 -13.36
C ILE A 23 -3.43 -6.16 -14.12
N THR A 24 -4.08 -6.31 -15.28
CA THR A 24 -4.41 -5.20 -16.19
C THR A 24 -5.88 -5.13 -16.55
N ASP A 25 -6.73 -5.98 -15.96
CA ASP A 25 -8.17 -5.99 -16.20
C ASP A 25 -8.97 -6.27 -14.91
N THR A 26 -10.22 -5.89 -14.93
CA THR A 26 -11.14 -5.95 -13.77
C THR A 26 -11.51 -7.38 -13.38
N GLU A 27 -11.62 -8.31 -14.33
CA GLU A 27 -11.98 -9.70 -14.06
C GLU A 27 -10.85 -10.40 -13.28
N ALA A 28 -9.62 -10.24 -13.76
CA ALA A 28 -8.43 -10.74 -13.07
C ALA A 28 -8.26 -10.12 -11.68
N LEU A 29 -8.52 -8.80 -11.56
CA LEU A 29 -8.48 -8.10 -10.28
C LEU A 29 -9.51 -8.65 -9.29
N THR A 30 -10.74 -8.87 -9.75
CA THR A 30 -11.82 -9.44 -8.94
C THR A 30 -11.46 -10.86 -8.46
N ALA A 31 -10.96 -11.69 -9.36
CA ALA A 31 -10.53 -13.05 -9.03
C ALA A 31 -9.36 -13.06 -8.02
N PHE A 32 -8.43 -12.12 -8.14
CA PHE A 32 -7.29 -11.96 -7.24
C PHE A 32 -7.73 -11.49 -5.84
N CYS A 33 -8.60 -10.48 -5.75
CA CYS A 33 -9.05 -9.92 -4.48
C CYS A 33 -9.94 -10.87 -3.69
N LYS A 34 -10.73 -11.71 -4.37
CA LYS A 34 -11.74 -12.56 -3.75
C LYS A 34 -11.22 -13.41 -2.58
N PRO A 35 -10.15 -14.21 -2.69
CA PRO A 35 -9.64 -15.03 -1.58
C PRO A 35 -8.99 -14.17 -0.48
N LEU A 36 -8.60 -12.92 -0.77
CA LEU A 36 -7.94 -12.06 0.19
C LEU A 36 -8.91 -11.44 1.22
N HIS A 37 -10.21 -11.44 0.94
CA HIS A 37 -11.23 -10.96 1.88
C HIS A 37 -11.36 -11.81 3.16
N ASP A 38 -10.88 -13.05 3.13
CA ASP A 38 -10.95 -14.01 4.24
C ASP A 38 -9.58 -14.19 4.94
N THR A 39 -8.61 -13.33 4.64
CA THR A 39 -7.27 -13.40 5.27
C THR A 39 -7.16 -12.46 6.46
N ASP A 40 -6.31 -12.80 7.43
CA ASP A 40 -6.06 -11.94 8.59
C ASP A 40 -5.42 -10.61 8.19
N PHE A 41 -4.52 -10.63 7.21
CA PHE A 41 -3.85 -9.45 6.71
C PHE A 41 -3.36 -9.59 5.27
N ILE A 42 -3.21 -8.46 4.63
CA ILE A 42 -2.52 -8.27 3.35
C ILE A 42 -1.42 -7.24 3.51
N THR A 43 -0.38 -7.32 2.70
CA THR A 43 0.62 -6.27 2.57
C THR A 43 0.36 -5.48 1.30
N VAL A 44 0.51 -4.17 1.38
CA VAL A 44 0.20 -3.24 0.28
C VAL A 44 1.35 -2.25 0.14
N ASP A 45 1.68 -1.90 -1.08
CA ASP A 45 2.61 -0.84 -1.42
C ASP A 45 2.15 -0.14 -2.70
N THR A 46 2.64 1.06 -2.98
CA THR A 46 2.30 1.79 -4.20
C THR A 46 3.52 2.41 -4.85
N GLU A 47 3.49 2.47 -6.19
CA GLU A 47 4.39 3.30 -6.96
C GLU A 47 3.61 4.43 -7.62
N PHE A 48 4.10 5.65 -7.51
CA PHE A 48 3.42 6.84 -7.99
C PHE A 48 4.38 7.92 -8.50
N MET A 49 3.85 8.85 -9.30
CA MET A 49 4.58 10.02 -9.77
C MET A 49 3.99 11.28 -9.13
N ARG A 50 4.86 12.18 -8.63
CA ARG A 50 4.46 13.43 -7.96
C ARG A 50 5.22 14.67 -8.45
N GLU A 51 6.08 14.52 -9.44
CA GLU A 51 6.99 15.61 -9.85
C GLU A 51 6.30 16.75 -10.60
N LYS A 52 5.22 16.44 -11.34
CA LYS A 52 4.56 17.37 -12.28
C LYS A 52 3.12 17.69 -11.93
N THR A 53 2.57 17.04 -10.91
CA THR A 53 1.17 17.14 -10.50
C THR A 53 1.06 17.57 -9.04
N TYR A 54 0.00 18.24 -8.68
CA TYR A 54 -0.29 18.57 -7.28
C TYR A 54 -0.57 17.30 -6.47
N TRP A 55 -1.44 16.46 -6.98
CA TRP A 55 -1.73 15.15 -6.41
C TRP A 55 -0.84 14.07 -7.02
N PRO A 56 -0.42 13.09 -6.23
CA PRO A 56 0.34 11.97 -6.76
C PRO A 56 -0.52 11.18 -7.75
N GLN A 57 0.07 10.85 -8.90
CA GLN A 57 -0.52 9.94 -9.87
C GLN A 57 -0.15 8.51 -9.51
N LEU A 58 -1.13 7.70 -9.10
CA LEU A 58 -0.93 6.27 -8.86
C LEU A 58 -0.52 5.57 -10.18
N CYS A 59 0.58 4.83 -10.14
CA CYS A 59 1.11 4.12 -11.30
C CYS A 59 1.13 2.61 -11.14
N LEU A 60 1.21 2.10 -9.92
CA LEU A 60 1.18 0.66 -9.63
C LEU A 60 0.71 0.45 -8.19
N VAL A 61 -0.05 -0.62 -7.95
CA VAL A 61 -0.37 -1.10 -6.59
C VAL A 61 0.13 -2.53 -6.46
N GLN A 62 0.84 -2.82 -5.39
CA GLN A 62 1.26 -4.17 -5.08
C GLN A 62 0.47 -4.68 -3.89
N VAL A 63 0.01 -5.93 -3.98
CA VAL A 63 -0.69 -6.60 -2.89
C VAL A 63 -0.17 -8.02 -2.73
N ALA A 64 0.09 -8.44 -1.48
CA ALA A 64 0.39 -9.82 -1.19
C ALA A 64 -0.47 -10.37 -0.04
N GLY A 65 -1.08 -11.51 -0.27
CA GLY A 65 -1.73 -12.37 0.72
C GLY A 65 -0.85 -13.54 1.13
N PRO A 66 -1.40 -14.55 1.84
CA PRO A 66 -0.64 -15.73 2.29
C PRO A 66 0.00 -16.50 1.12
N ASP A 67 -0.77 -16.77 0.08
CA ASP A 67 -0.41 -17.68 -1.00
C ASP A 67 -0.38 -17.00 -2.38
N VAL A 68 -0.82 -15.74 -2.46
CA VAL A 68 -0.94 -14.99 -3.72
C VAL A 68 -0.38 -13.59 -3.58
N PHE A 69 0.23 -13.11 -4.65
CA PHE A 69 0.68 -11.72 -4.75
C PHE A 69 0.62 -11.24 -6.19
N ALA A 70 0.34 -9.97 -6.38
CA ALA A 70 0.28 -9.35 -7.71
C ALA A 70 0.64 -7.86 -7.65
N ALA A 71 1.10 -7.35 -8.78
CA ALA A 71 1.12 -5.94 -9.12
C ALA A 71 -0.15 -5.64 -9.95
N ILE A 72 -0.83 -4.56 -9.63
CA ILE A 72 -2.08 -4.11 -10.27
C ILE A 72 -1.75 -2.83 -11.02
N ASP A 73 -2.05 -2.78 -12.30
CA ASP A 73 -1.80 -1.62 -13.15
C ASP A 73 -3.02 -0.70 -13.22
N PRO A 74 -3.07 0.39 -12.44
CA PRO A 74 -4.20 1.31 -12.46
C PRO A 74 -4.27 2.17 -13.74
N LEU A 75 -3.22 2.14 -14.57
CA LEU A 75 -3.16 2.87 -15.84
C LEU A 75 -3.60 2.00 -17.03
N ALA A 76 -3.94 0.72 -16.80
CA ALA A 76 -4.44 -0.15 -17.85
C ALA A 76 -5.83 0.33 -18.34
N GLU A 77 -6.02 0.30 -19.66
CA GLU A 77 -7.26 0.78 -20.29
C GLU A 77 -8.48 -0.02 -19.80
N GLY A 78 -9.48 0.66 -19.27
CA GLY A 78 -10.75 0.07 -18.86
C GLY A 78 -10.74 -0.71 -17.54
N ILE A 79 -9.64 -0.70 -16.78
CA ILE A 79 -9.61 -1.34 -15.47
C ILE A 79 -10.47 -0.55 -14.47
N ASP A 80 -11.33 -1.27 -13.74
CA ASP A 80 -12.05 -0.74 -12.58
C ASP A 80 -11.38 -1.26 -11.30
N LEU A 81 -10.94 -0.34 -10.44
CA LEU A 81 -10.26 -0.64 -9.18
C LEU A 81 -11.20 -0.93 -8.01
N THR A 82 -12.53 -0.91 -8.24
CA THR A 82 -13.53 -1.17 -7.19
C THR A 82 -13.25 -2.46 -6.41
N PRO A 83 -12.88 -3.60 -7.01
CA PRO A 83 -12.59 -4.82 -6.24
C PRO A 83 -11.41 -4.65 -5.26
N LEU A 84 -10.39 -3.87 -5.64
CA LEU A 84 -9.28 -3.53 -4.74
C LEU A 84 -9.75 -2.60 -3.63
N PHE A 85 -10.53 -1.58 -3.94
CA PHE A 85 -11.04 -0.63 -2.95
C PHE A 85 -11.96 -1.30 -1.93
N ASP A 86 -12.76 -2.27 -2.34
CA ASP A 86 -13.60 -3.06 -1.44
C ASP A 86 -12.75 -3.92 -0.50
N LEU A 87 -11.66 -4.52 -1.00
CA LEU A 87 -10.69 -5.22 -0.16
C LEU A 87 -10.00 -4.27 0.83
N LEU A 88 -9.62 -3.07 0.41
CA LEU A 88 -8.99 -2.08 1.27
C LEU A 88 -9.93 -1.52 2.35
N ARG A 89 -11.25 -1.51 2.10
CA ARG A 89 -12.29 -1.13 3.08
C ARG A 89 -12.69 -2.27 4.03
N ASN A 90 -12.33 -3.51 3.73
CA ASN A 90 -12.72 -4.66 4.54
C ASN A 90 -12.07 -4.60 5.94
N GLU A 91 -12.85 -4.28 6.96
CA GLU A 91 -12.39 -4.11 8.35
C GLU A 91 -11.87 -5.39 9.01
N HIS A 92 -12.16 -6.55 8.44
CA HIS A 92 -11.64 -7.84 8.93
C HIS A 92 -10.21 -8.13 8.50
N VAL A 93 -9.71 -7.44 7.46
CA VAL A 93 -8.38 -7.65 6.90
C VAL A 93 -7.47 -6.49 7.24
N ILE A 94 -6.37 -6.74 7.95
CA ILE A 94 -5.37 -5.69 8.25
C ILE A 94 -4.59 -5.35 6.97
N LYS A 95 -4.50 -4.07 6.63
CA LYS A 95 -3.67 -3.56 5.54
C LYS A 95 -2.32 -3.11 6.09
N VAL A 96 -1.28 -3.88 5.75
CA VAL A 96 0.08 -3.64 6.23
C VAL A 96 0.87 -2.86 5.20
N PHE A 97 1.43 -1.73 5.64
CA PHE A 97 2.27 -0.85 4.85
C PHE A 97 3.64 -0.64 5.51
N HIS A 98 4.52 0.08 4.83
CA HIS A 98 5.74 0.63 5.40
C HIS A 98 5.86 2.12 5.07
N ALA A 99 5.85 2.99 6.10
CA ALA A 99 5.81 4.44 5.94
C ALA A 99 4.58 4.93 5.16
N ALA A 100 3.41 4.43 5.51
CA ALA A 100 2.13 4.44 4.81
C ALA A 100 1.56 5.81 4.40
N ARG A 101 2.09 6.92 4.92
CA ARG A 101 1.46 8.24 4.80
C ARG A 101 1.13 8.64 3.36
N GLN A 102 2.02 8.38 2.41
CA GLN A 102 1.81 8.77 1.01
C GLN A 102 0.82 7.84 0.31
N ASP A 103 0.87 6.55 0.62
CA ASP A 103 -0.07 5.55 0.09
C ASP A 103 -1.49 5.84 0.57
N LEU A 104 -1.65 6.17 1.84
CA LEU A 104 -2.94 6.53 2.43
C LEU A 104 -3.51 7.84 1.84
N GLU A 105 -2.66 8.84 1.54
CA GLU A 105 -3.05 10.06 0.82
C GLU A 105 -3.64 9.73 -0.56
N ILE A 106 -2.97 8.83 -1.29
CA ILE A 106 -3.40 8.37 -2.61
C ILE A 106 -4.74 7.63 -2.53
N PHE A 107 -4.87 6.68 -1.62
CA PHE A 107 -6.12 5.93 -1.47
C PHE A 107 -7.27 6.80 -0.98
N LEU A 108 -7.04 7.72 -0.05
CA LEU A 108 -8.06 8.67 0.37
C LEU A 108 -8.61 9.47 -0.82
N GLN A 109 -7.73 9.92 -1.71
CA GLN A 109 -8.11 10.67 -2.88
C GLN A 109 -8.91 9.83 -3.90
N LEU A 110 -8.49 8.58 -4.14
CA LEU A 110 -9.10 7.72 -5.16
C LEU A 110 -10.41 7.08 -4.72
N MET A 111 -10.51 6.69 -3.47
CA MET A 111 -11.67 5.97 -2.94
C MET A 111 -12.52 6.79 -1.95
N ASN A 112 -12.14 8.06 -1.69
CA ASN A 112 -12.78 8.95 -0.70
C ASN A 112 -12.93 8.29 0.69
N ALA A 113 -12.02 7.41 1.03
CA ALA A 113 -11.93 6.69 2.30
C ALA A 113 -10.49 6.24 2.52
N LEU A 114 -10.09 6.02 3.77
CA LEU A 114 -8.82 5.38 4.07
C LEU A 114 -8.95 3.86 4.09
N PRO A 115 -7.92 3.10 3.69
CA PRO A 115 -7.80 1.70 4.05
C PRO A 115 -7.93 1.53 5.57
N THR A 116 -8.69 0.55 6.03
CA THR A 116 -8.86 0.29 7.46
C THR A 116 -9.17 -1.18 7.73
N PRO A 117 -8.63 -1.79 8.82
CA PRO A 117 -7.57 -1.26 9.69
C PRO A 117 -6.19 -1.22 9.02
N VAL A 118 -5.35 -0.27 9.41
CA VAL A 118 -3.97 -0.10 8.90
C VAL A 118 -2.95 -0.55 9.92
N PHE A 119 -1.83 -1.09 9.44
CA PHE A 119 -0.64 -1.35 10.24
C PHE A 119 0.59 -0.84 9.49
N ASP A 120 1.32 0.11 10.08
CA ASP A 120 2.56 0.64 9.52
C ASP A 120 3.77 0.01 10.20
N THR A 121 4.54 -0.74 9.42
CA THR A 121 5.74 -1.43 9.92
C THR A 121 6.89 -0.50 10.28
N GLN A 122 6.92 0.75 9.77
CA GLN A 122 7.92 1.76 10.21
C GLN A 122 7.61 2.23 11.62
N VAL A 123 6.35 2.52 11.93
CA VAL A 123 5.89 2.89 13.28
C VAL A 123 6.10 1.72 14.25
N ALA A 124 5.73 0.50 13.84
CA ALA A 124 5.96 -0.71 14.64
C ALA A 124 7.45 -0.93 14.94
N ALA A 125 8.32 -0.70 13.96
CA ALA A 125 9.76 -0.80 14.12
C ALA A 125 10.31 0.25 15.09
N MET A 126 9.79 1.49 15.07
CA MET A 126 10.12 2.52 16.05
C MET A 126 9.79 2.06 17.46
N VAL A 127 8.57 1.59 17.69
CA VAL A 127 8.12 1.05 18.99
C VAL A 127 8.97 -0.13 19.44
N CYS A 128 9.44 -0.96 18.51
CA CYS A 128 10.34 -2.09 18.77
C CYS A 128 11.82 -1.70 18.92
N GLY A 129 12.18 -0.39 18.86
CA GLY A 129 13.54 0.09 19.10
C GLY A 129 14.49 -0.04 17.90
N PHE A 130 13.98 -0.10 16.67
CA PHE A 130 14.80 -0.11 15.45
C PHE A 130 15.27 1.28 15.01
N GLY A 131 14.77 2.36 15.66
CA GLY A 131 15.01 3.77 15.34
C GLY A 131 13.76 4.48 14.84
N ASP A 132 13.78 5.83 14.84
CA ASP A 132 12.59 6.66 14.64
C ASP A 132 12.02 6.62 13.21
N SER A 133 12.82 6.30 12.20
CA SER A 133 12.42 6.29 10.78
C SER A 133 13.26 5.28 10.01
N VAL A 134 13.22 4.02 10.44
CA VAL A 134 13.98 2.97 9.74
C VAL A 134 13.42 2.79 8.32
N GLY A 135 14.31 2.84 7.32
CA GLY A 135 13.92 2.59 5.93
C GLY A 135 13.62 1.11 5.69
N TYR A 136 12.76 0.85 4.71
CA TYR A 136 12.27 -0.49 4.37
C TYR A 136 13.38 -1.52 4.20
N ASP A 137 14.37 -1.23 3.36
CA ASP A 137 15.50 -2.14 3.09
C ASP A 137 16.33 -2.46 4.35
N GLN A 138 16.51 -1.49 5.23
CA GLN A 138 17.22 -1.70 6.49
C GLN A 138 16.41 -2.57 7.44
N LEU A 139 15.08 -2.35 7.51
CA LEU A 139 14.18 -3.15 8.32
C LEU A 139 14.17 -4.60 7.86
N ILE A 140 13.91 -4.82 6.55
CA ILE A 140 13.92 -6.17 5.96
C ILE A 140 15.27 -6.87 6.21
N SER A 141 16.39 -6.19 5.93
CA SER A 141 17.71 -6.78 6.15
C SER A 141 17.95 -7.16 7.61
N LYS A 142 17.50 -6.36 8.57
CA LYS A 142 17.64 -6.66 10.01
C LYS A 142 16.78 -7.84 10.44
N LEU A 143 15.54 -7.92 9.96
CA LEU A 143 14.57 -8.93 10.38
C LEU A 143 14.74 -10.27 9.65
N THR A 144 15.01 -10.25 8.34
CA THR A 144 14.99 -11.44 7.47
C THR A 144 16.36 -11.86 6.94
N LYS A 145 17.40 -11.02 7.13
CA LYS A 145 18.75 -11.18 6.55
C LYS A 145 18.79 -11.12 5.02
N VAL A 146 17.68 -10.75 4.37
CA VAL A 146 17.60 -10.56 2.92
C VAL A 146 18.10 -9.15 2.56
N ARG A 147 18.83 -9.03 1.46
CA ARG A 147 19.21 -7.74 0.86
C ARG A 147 18.36 -7.49 -0.37
N LEU A 148 17.65 -6.37 -0.37
CA LEU A 148 16.79 -5.97 -1.48
C LEU A 148 17.59 -5.27 -2.59
N ASP A 149 17.20 -5.50 -3.85
CA ASP A 149 17.71 -4.72 -4.99
C ASP A 149 17.01 -3.35 -5.03
N LYS A 150 17.78 -2.27 -5.06
CA LYS A 150 17.28 -0.89 -5.09
C LYS A 150 17.22 -0.30 -6.52
N GLY A 151 17.52 -1.09 -7.52
CA GLY A 151 17.81 -0.58 -8.86
C GLY A 151 16.62 0.01 -9.61
N SER A 152 15.37 -0.20 -9.15
CA SER A 152 14.16 0.33 -9.80
C SER A 152 13.45 1.44 -9.02
N ARG A 153 13.94 1.82 -7.84
CA ARG A 153 13.28 2.79 -6.97
C ARG A 153 13.02 4.16 -7.60
N PHE A 154 13.87 4.62 -8.49
CA PHE A 154 13.80 5.96 -9.10
C PHE A 154 13.50 5.90 -10.60
N THR A 155 12.79 4.87 -11.05
CA THR A 155 12.36 4.76 -12.45
C THR A 155 11.05 5.53 -12.67
N ASP A 156 10.78 5.90 -13.91
CA ASP A 156 9.47 6.46 -14.28
C ASP A 156 8.44 5.36 -14.31
N TRP A 157 7.59 5.30 -13.28
CA TRP A 157 6.55 4.30 -13.12
C TRP A 157 5.31 4.55 -13.99
N SER A 158 5.21 5.71 -14.64
CA SER A 158 4.12 6.02 -15.57
C SER A 158 4.30 5.41 -16.95
N LEU A 159 5.51 4.99 -17.30
CA LEU A 159 5.81 4.40 -18.61
C LEU A 159 5.26 2.98 -18.74
N ARG A 160 4.82 2.63 -19.96
CA ARG A 160 4.36 1.29 -20.32
C ARG A 160 5.04 0.80 -21.60
N PRO A 161 5.33 -0.51 -21.70
CA PRO A 161 5.12 -1.55 -20.69
C PRO A 161 6.13 -1.47 -19.53
N LEU A 162 5.76 -1.93 -18.34
CA LEU A 162 6.69 -2.11 -17.24
C LEU A 162 7.70 -3.22 -17.56
N SER A 163 8.95 -3.00 -17.21
CA SER A 163 9.99 -4.01 -17.35
C SER A 163 9.84 -5.12 -16.29
N GLU A 164 10.30 -6.32 -16.60
CA GLU A 164 10.38 -7.44 -15.65
C GLU A 164 11.12 -7.06 -14.37
N ARG A 165 12.14 -6.21 -14.47
CA ARG A 165 12.90 -5.72 -13.31
C ARG A 165 12.04 -4.84 -12.40
N GLN A 166 11.22 -3.95 -12.95
CA GLN A 166 10.28 -3.12 -12.18
C GLN A 166 9.22 -3.99 -11.50
N ILE A 167 8.63 -4.93 -12.22
CA ILE A 167 7.63 -5.85 -11.65
C ILE A 167 8.24 -6.68 -10.51
N ASN A 168 9.44 -7.22 -10.70
CA ASN A 168 10.14 -7.99 -9.67
C ASN A 168 10.45 -7.16 -8.44
N TYR A 169 10.91 -5.92 -8.63
CA TYR A 169 11.17 -4.98 -7.56
C TYR A 169 9.89 -4.71 -6.75
N ALA A 170 8.83 -4.29 -7.41
CA ALA A 170 7.54 -3.98 -6.80
C ALA A 170 6.94 -5.16 -6.02
N LEU A 171 7.00 -6.37 -6.57
CA LEU A 171 6.50 -7.56 -5.88
C LEU A 171 7.38 -7.97 -4.68
N ALA A 172 8.67 -7.71 -4.72
CA ALA A 172 9.57 -7.96 -3.60
C ALA A 172 9.22 -7.07 -2.40
N ASP A 173 8.77 -5.82 -2.62
CA ASP A 173 8.41 -4.91 -1.56
C ASP A 173 7.23 -5.46 -0.73
N VAL A 174 6.19 -5.99 -1.32
CA VAL A 174 5.06 -6.56 -0.56
C VAL A 174 5.31 -7.97 -0.03
N THR A 175 6.07 -8.81 -0.73
CA THR A 175 6.31 -10.19 -0.28
C THR A 175 7.22 -10.24 0.95
N HIS A 176 8.26 -9.43 1.00
CA HIS A 176 9.14 -9.33 2.18
C HIS A 176 8.48 -8.57 3.34
N LEU A 177 7.56 -7.66 3.05
CA LEU A 177 6.81 -6.92 4.06
C LEU A 177 5.97 -7.85 4.95
N ARG A 178 5.47 -8.97 4.41
CA ARG A 178 4.75 -10.00 5.20
C ARG A 178 5.61 -10.52 6.34
N ALA A 179 6.82 -10.97 6.04
CA ALA A 179 7.74 -11.48 7.06
C ALA A 179 8.13 -10.39 8.10
N ALA A 180 8.24 -9.13 7.67
CA ALA A 180 8.49 -8.02 8.58
C ALA A 180 7.32 -7.80 9.55
N TYR A 181 6.09 -7.80 9.05
CA TYR A 181 4.88 -7.68 9.86
C TYR A 181 4.77 -8.80 10.90
N GLU A 182 4.94 -10.05 10.49
CA GLU A 182 4.88 -11.21 11.37
C GLU A 182 5.93 -11.13 12.50
N ASN A 183 7.18 -10.79 12.16
CA ASN A 183 8.25 -10.62 13.13
C ASN A 183 7.97 -9.48 14.13
N LEU A 184 7.51 -8.33 13.63
CA LEU A 184 7.20 -7.18 14.48
C LEU A 184 5.98 -7.46 15.37
N SER A 185 4.95 -8.12 14.85
CA SER A 185 3.75 -8.50 15.62
C SER A 185 4.10 -9.40 16.78
N VAL A 186 4.90 -10.47 16.55
CA VAL A 186 5.38 -11.35 17.61
C VAL A 186 6.18 -10.58 18.66
N ARG A 187 7.02 -9.63 18.24
CA ARG A 187 7.83 -8.83 19.15
C ARG A 187 7.00 -7.88 19.99
N LEU A 188 6.01 -7.20 19.38
CA LEU A 188 5.09 -6.29 20.07
C LEU A 188 4.27 -7.02 21.15
N GLU A 189 3.80 -8.23 20.85
CA GLU A 189 3.09 -9.07 21.83
C GLU A 189 4.02 -9.46 23.00
N LYS A 190 5.23 -9.96 22.69
CA LYS A 190 6.21 -10.35 23.70
C LYS A 190 6.61 -9.21 24.60
N GLU A 191 6.74 -8.00 24.06
CA GLU A 191 7.14 -6.80 24.80
C GLU A 191 5.94 -6.06 25.43
N GLN A 192 4.71 -6.57 25.23
CA GLN A 192 3.45 -5.97 25.71
C GLN A 192 3.25 -4.50 25.22
N ARG A 193 3.67 -4.21 23.99
CA ARG A 193 3.63 -2.87 23.42
C ARG A 193 2.56 -2.70 22.34
N ARG A 194 1.66 -3.66 22.17
CA ARG A 194 0.63 -3.62 21.13
C ARG A 194 -0.28 -2.40 21.27
N ALA A 195 -0.70 -2.06 22.47
CA ALA A 195 -1.55 -0.91 22.71
C ALA A 195 -0.92 0.44 22.27
N TRP A 196 0.42 0.57 22.35
CA TRP A 196 1.10 1.79 21.91
C TRP A 196 1.01 2.00 20.40
N ILE A 197 1.08 0.90 19.64
CA ILE A 197 1.00 1.01 18.19
C ILE A 197 -0.45 1.22 17.72
N GLU A 198 -1.44 0.72 18.44
CA GLU A 198 -2.85 0.91 18.08
C GLU A 198 -3.26 2.39 18.11
N GLU A 199 -2.77 3.15 19.10
CA GLU A 199 -2.99 4.59 19.18
C GLU A 199 -2.36 5.33 17.99
N GLU A 200 -1.10 5.02 17.66
CA GLU A 200 -0.40 5.60 16.51
C GLU A 200 -1.08 5.25 15.18
N MET A 201 -1.58 4.01 15.02
CA MET A 201 -2.32 3.58 13.84
C MET A 201 -3.66 4.31 13.69
N MET A 202 -4.38 4.56 14.78
CA MET A 202 -5.60 5.36 14.76
C MET A 202 -5.33 6.78 14.28
N LEU A 203 -4.26 7.42 14.76
CA LEU A 203 -3.86 8.76 14.31
C LEU A 203 -3.48 8.77 12.83
N LEU A 204 -2.74 7.76 12.36
CA LEU A 204 -2.35 7.62 10.97
C LEU A 204 -3.55 7.40 10.05
N ALA A 205 -4.55 6.62 10.50
CA ALA A 205 -5.77 6.31 9.75
C ALA A 205 -6.89 7.38 9.92
N THR A 206 -6.57 8.56 10.45
CA THR A 206 -7.53 9.65 10.62
C THR A 206 -7.55 10.53 9.38
N PRO A 207 -8.70 10.68 8.65
CA PRO A 207 -8.78 11.47 7.42
C PRO A 207 -8.30 12.91 7.58
N GLU A 208 -8.55 13.53 8.74
CA GLU A 208 -8.14 14.90 9.06
C GLU A 208 -6.61 15.11 9.00
N THR A 209 -5.84 14.02 9.15
CA THR A 209 -4.38 14.04 9.01
C THR A 209 -3.93 14.37 7.58
N PHE A 210 -4.77 14.08 6.59
CA PHE A 210 -4.52 14.30 5.16
C PHE A 210 -5.25 15.51 4.62
N LEU A 211 -6.37 15.90 5.26
CA LEU A 211 -7.16 17.05 4.85
C LEU A 211 -6.47 18.33 5.33
N SER A 212 -6.08 19.15 4.40
CA SER A 212 -5.57 20.49 4.69
C SER A 212 -6.70 21.51 4.61
N ASP A 213 -6.82 22.37 5.61
CA ASP A 213 -7.67 23.55 5.48
C ASP A 213 -7.12 24.44 4.34
N PRO A 214 -7.86 24.62 3.23
CA PRO A 214 -7.39 25.42 2.12
C PRO A 214 -6.99 26.84 2.54
N MET A 215 -7.72 27.43 3.53
CA MET A 215 -7.45 28.76 4.03
C MET A 215 -6.15 28.87 4.82
N LYS A 216 -5.57 27.74 5.27
CA LYS A 216 -4.27 27.66 5.97
C LYS A 216 -3.14 27.20 5.04
N ALA A 217 -3.43 26.84 3.80
CA ALA A 217 -2.45 26.35 2.83
C ALA A 217 -1.28 27.33 2.63
N TYR A 218 -1.53 28.65 2.72
CA TYR A 218 -0.51 29.68 2.59
C TYR A 218 0.57 29.62 3.68
N GLU A 219 0.29 29.08 4.86
CA GLU A 219 1.23 28.96 5.98
C GLU A 219 2.38 27.98 5.66
N ARG A 220 2.14 27.03 4.75
CA ARG A 220 3.15 26.06 4.28
C ARG A 220 4.08 26.64 3.22
N LEU A 221 3.73 27.80 2.65
CA LEU A 221 4.51 28.44 1.60
C LEU A 221 5.66 29.28 2.17
N LYS A 222 6.88 29.01 1.72
CA LYS A 222 8.03 29.84 2.08
C LYS A 222 7.85 31.23 1.50
N SER A 223 7.61 32.23 2.31
CA SER A 223 7.59 33.63 1.89
C SER A 223 8.75 34.39 2.52
N ARG A 224 9.32 35.34 1.77
CA ARG A 224 10.42 36.21 2.28
C ARG A 224 9.88 37.40 3.12
N GLY A 225 8.66 37.30 3.62
CA GLY A 225 7.94 38.37 4.31
C GLY A 225 7.08 39.20 3.36
N GLY A 226 6.16 39.96 3.90
CA GLY A 226 5.23 40.79 3.14
C GLY A 226 4.35 41.64 4.04
N LYS A 227 3.67 42.65 3.47
CA LYS A 227 2.62 43.42 4.17
C LYS A 227 1.32 42.63 4.19
N GLY A 228 0.36 43.01 5.05
CA GLY A 228 -0.93 42.31 5.21
C GLY A 228 -1.66 42.03 3.88
N ARG A 229 -1.61 42.97 2.92
CA ARG A 229 -2.18 42.74 1.57
C ARG A 229 -1.52 41.57 0.82
N PHE A 230 -0.21 41.42 0.93
CA PHE A 230 0.50 40.29 0.31
C PHE A 230 0.01 38.95 0.89
N PHE A 231 -0.09 38.85 2.19
CA PHE A 231 -0.56 37.61 2.85
C PHE A 231 -2.05 37.34 2.53
N ALA A 232 -2.89 38.39 2.41
CA ALA A 232 -4.28 38.20 2.00
C ALA A 232 -4.38 37.59 0.59
N VAL A 233 -3.62 38.12 -0.37
CA VAL A 233 -3.59 37.58 -1.74
C VAL A 233 -2.98 36.17 -1.77
N LEU A 234 -1.90 35.95 -1.02
CA LEU A 234 -1.24 34.65 -0.92
C LEU A 234 -2.19 33.58 -0.37
N ARG A 235 -2.99 33.93 0.67
CA ARG A 235 -3.99 33.06 1.25
C ARG A 235 -5.06 32.65 0.24
N GLU A 236 -5.65 33.61 -0.46
CA GLU A 236 -6.69 33.33 -1.47
C GLU A 236 -6.16 32.50 -2.64
N LEU A 237 -4.95 32.79 -3.14
CA LEU A 237 -4.33 32.01 -4.21
C LEU A 237 -3.96 30.59 -3.76
N ALA A 238 -3.45 30.45 -2.53
CA ALA A 238 -3.15 29.14 -1.97
C ALA A 238 -4.43 28.33 -1.76
N ALA A 239 -5.49 28.94 -1.23
CA ALA A 239 -6.77 28.28 -1.05
C ALA A 239 -7.39 27.84 -2.38
N TRP A 240 -7.36 28.70 -3.39
CA TRP A 240 -7.82 28.37 -4.74
C TRP A 240 -7.07 27.15 -5.31
N ARG A 241 -5.73 27.12 -5.19
CA ARG A 241 -4.92 25.97 -5.66
C ARG A 241 -5.27 24.65 -4.97
N GLU A 242 -5.67 24.69 -3.69
CA GLU A 242 -6.05 23.48 -2.95
C GLU A 242 -7.44 22.93 -3.38
N LEU A 243 -8.28 23.80 -3.99
CA LEU A 243 -9.65 23.48 -4.38
C LEU A 243 -9.79 23.06 -5.85
N GLU A 244 -8.83 23.40 -6.71
CA GLU A 244 -8.79 23.04 -8.14
C GLU A 244 -8.00 21.74 -8.38
#